data_4309024bbbfcc9cab1f07c5a2e6ad704
#
_entry.id   4309024bbbfcc9cab1f07c5a2e6ad704
#
_cell.length_a   1.000
_cell.length_b   1.000
_cell.length_c   1.000
_cell.angle_alpha   90.00
_cell.angle_beta   90.00
_cell.angle_gamma   90.00
#
_symmetry.space_group_name_H-M   'P 1'
#
loop_
_entity.id
_entity.type
_entity.pdbx_description
1 polymer ?
#
loop_
_entity_poly.entity_id
_entity_poly.type
_entity_poly.pdbx_seq_one_letter_code
_entity_poly.pdbx_strand_id
1 'polypeptide(L)'
;MVNEERNAVRERRYAFALRVVGLARLLRKEKEFELAGQLIRSGTSIGANVEEAQAAHSRPDFLATMSIAAKESRETHYWLRLLRDSKTGPLAELASMLGEADELIRLLTAIVKTGQRSASS
;
A
#
# COMPACT_ATOMS: atom_id res chain seq x y z
N MET A 1 -3.12 -3.78 -18.55
CA MET A 1 -4.03 -3.86 -17.39
C MET A 1 -5.42 -3.42 -17.81
N VAL A 2 -6.43 -4.22 -17.54
CA VAL A 2 -7.80 -3.87 -17.89
C VAL A 2 -8.36 -2.83 -16.91
N ASN A 3 -9.40 -2.10 -17.34
CA ASN A 3 -9.99 -1.02 -16.54
C ASN A 3 -10.52 -1.47 -15.19
N GLU A 4 -11.08 -2.68 -15.12
CA GLU A 4 -11.62 -3.22 -13.87
C GLU A 4 -10.53 -3.45 -12.82
N GLU A 5 -9.39 -4.01 -13.23
CA GLU A 5 -8.25 -4.21 -12.34
C GLU A 5 -7.69 -2.88 -11.86
N ARG A 6 -7.59 -1.92 -12.78
CA ARG A 6 -7.11 -0.57 -12.47
C ARG A 6 -8.02 0.10 -11.46
N ASN A 7 -9.34 0.00 -11.65
CA ASN A 7 -10.32 0.59 -10.74
C ASN A 7 -10.29 -0.09 -9.37
N ALA A 8 -10.17 -1.41 -9.34
CA ALA A 8 -10.09 -2.15 -8.07
C ALA A 8 -8.89 -1.71 -7.24
N VAL A 9 -7.72 -1.55 -7.88
CA VAL A 9 -6.51 -1.09 -7.20
C VAL A 9 -6.70 0.34 -6.68
N ARG A 10 -7.27 1.23 -7.49
CA ARG A 10 -7.47 2.63 -7.11
C ARG A 10 -8.42 2.75 -5.93
N GLU A 11 -9.53 2.02 -5.94
CA GLU A 11 -10.50 2.07 -4.84
C GLU A 11 -9.93 1.49 -3.56
N ARG A 12 -9.29 0.33 -3.65
CA ARG A 12 -8.73 -0.35 -2.48
C ARG A 12 -7.60 0.44 -1.84
N ARG A 13 -6.72 1.03 -2.65
CA ARG A 13 -5.60 1.81 -2.11
C ARG A 13 -6.09 3.06 -1.41
N TYR A 14 -7.17 3.69 -1.91
CA TYR A 14 -7.72 4.89 -1.29
C TYR A 14 -8.41 4.55 0.03
N ALA A 15 -9.23 3.51 0.05
CA ALA A 15 -9.88 3.05 1.27
C ALA A 15 -8.84 2.62 2.31
N PHE A 16 -7.81 1.93 1.87
CA PHE A 16 -6.72 1.51 2.74
C PHE A 16 -5.97 2.72 3.33
N ALA A 17 -5.67 3.72 2.49
CA ALA A 17 -5.00 4.94 2.95
C ALA A 17 -5.82 5.66 4.01
N LEU A 18 -7.13 5.72 3.88
CA LEU A 18 -8.00 6.31 4.90
C LEU A 18 -7.90 5.56 6.22
N ARG A 19 -7.84 4.23 6.17
CA ARG A 19 -7.66 3.42 7.38
C ARG A 19 -6.30 3.65 8.02
N VAL A 20 -5.26 3.80 7.20
CA VAL A 20 -3.90 4.12 7.68
C VAL A 20 -3.90 5.46 8.43
N VAL A 21 -4.55 6.48 7.88
CA VAL A 21 -4.66 7.78 8.54
C VAL A 21 -5.36 7.65 9.89
N GLY A 22 -6.46 6.91 9.94
CA GLY A 22 -7.21 6.67 11.18
C GLY A 22 -6.37 5.97 12.24
N LEU A 23 -5.66 4.92 11.85
CA LEU A 23 -4.79 4.18 12.76
C LEU A 23 -3.63 5.05 13.25
N ALA A 24 -3.01 5.83 12.36
CA ALA A 24 -1.92 6.73 12.74
C ALA A 24 -2.38 7.78 13.75
N ARG A 25 -3.59 8.30 13.60
CA ARG A 25 -4.17 9.24 14.57
C ARG A 25 -4.32 8.60 15.94
N LEU A 26 -4.82 7.37 15.98
CA LEU A 26 -4.97 6.62 17.23
C LEU A 26 -3.62 6.39 17.89
N LEU A 27 -2.63 5.96 17.12
CA LEU A 27 -1.28 5.73 17.61
C LEU A 27 -0.65 7.01 18.20
N ARG A 28 -0.90 8.16 17.57
CA ARG A 28 -0.42 9.45 18.08
C ARG A 28 -1.06 9.82 19.41
N LYS A 29 -2.34 9.52 19.57
CA LYS A 29 -3.02 9.71 20.86
C LYS A 29 -2.35 8.90 21.96
N GLU A 30 -1.84 7.72 21.62
CA GLU A 30 -1.14 6.84 22.54
C GLU A 30 0.36 7.15 22.62
N LYS A 31 0.78 8.24 21.99
CA LYS A 31 2.18 8.72 21.97
C LYS A 31 3.15 7.77 21.25
N GLU A 32 2.63 6.95 20.35
CA GLU A 32 3.43 6.07 19.50
C GLU A 32 3.82 6.80 18.21
N PHE A 33 4.57 7.90 18.36
CA PHE A 33 4.84 8.83 17.26
C PHE A 33 5.70 8.24 16.16
N GLU A 34 6.72 7.48 16.52
CA GLU A 34 7.64 6.91 15.53
C GLU A 34 6.96 5.89 14.64
N LEU A 35 6.21 4.97 15.23
CA LEU A 35 5.48 3.96 14.47
C LEU A 35 4.37 4.57 13.64
N ALA A 36 3.66 5.56 14.20
CA ALA A 36 2.64 6.31 13.47
C ALA A 36 3.24 6.98 12.24
N GLY A 37 4.41 7.61 12.38
CA GLY A 37 5.09 8.28 11.28
C GLY A 37 5.48 7.33 10.15
N GLN A 38 6.06 6.17 10.48
CA GLN A 38 6.45 5.18 9.48
C GLN A 38 5.23 4.58 8.78
N LEU A 39 4.19 4.30 9.54
CA LEU A 39 2.96 3.74 8.98
C LEU A 39 2.30 4.72 7.99
N ILE A 40 2.16 5.99 8.38
CA ILE A 40 1.50 6.98 7.52
C ILE A 40 2.33 7.25 6.26
N ARG A 41 3.64 7.32 6.39
CA ARG A 41 4.53 7.52 5.24
C ARG A 41 4.38 6.39 4.22
N SER A 42 4.56 5.14 4.65
CA SER A 42 4.50 3.99 3.75
C SER A 42 3.08 3.73 3.25
N GLY A 43 2.12 3.78 4.14
CA GLY A 43 0.72 3.44 3.81
C GLY A 43 0.07 4.41 2.84
N THR A 44 0.38 5.71 2.95
CA THR A 44 -0.15 6.72 2.02
C THR A 44 0.64 6.76 0.72
N SER A 45 1.91 6.34 0.75
CA SER A 45 2.77 6.29 -0.42
C SER A 45 2.28 5.28 -1.47
N ILE A 46 1.63 4.21 -1.05
CA ILE A 46 1.05 3.22 -1.97
C ILE A 46 0.11 3.91 -2.95
N GLY A 47 -0.90 4.60 -2.43
CA GLY A 47 -1.88 5.28 -3.24
C GLY A 47 -1.30 6.42 -4.06
N ALA A 48 -0.38 7.19 -3.47
CA ALA A 48 0.27 8.29 -4.17
C ALA A 48 1.02 7.79 -5.42
N ASN A 49 1.72 6.67 -5.31
CA ASN A 49 2.44 6.10 -6.44
C ASN A 49 1.51 5.50 -7.49
N VAL A 50 0.41 4.88 -7.08
CA VAL A 50 -0.58 4.37 -8.04
C VAL A 50 -1.19 5.53 -8.84
N GLU A 51 -1.51 6.65 -8.17
CA GLU A 51 -2.02 7.84 -8.86
C GLU A 51 -0.99 8.38 -9.85
N GLU A 52 0.25 8.50 -9.41
CA GLU A 52 1.35 9.00 -10.24
C GLU A 52 1.57 8.12 -11.46
N ALA A 53 1.45 6.80 -11.29
CA ALA A 53 1.61 5.84 -12.38
C ALA A 53 0.56 6.04 -13.49
N GLN A 54 -0.64 6.51 -13.14
CA GLN A 54 -1.69 6.76 -14.15
C GLN A 54 -1.31 7.88 -15.11
N ALA A 55 -0.43 8.79 -14.68
CA ALA A 55 0.04 9.91 -15.48
C ALA A 55 1.41 9.64 -16.13
N ALA A 56 1.89 8.41 -16.09
CA ALA A 56 3.21 8.05 -16.62
C ALA A 56 3.29 8.32 -18.14
N HIS A 57 4.44 8.80 -18.59
CA HIS A 57 4.69 9.14 -19.99
C HIS A 57 5.05 7.94 -20.86
N SER A 58 5.45 6.84 -20.23
CA SER A 58 5.90 5.64 -20.95
C SER A 58 5.60 4.41 -20.13
N ARG A 59 5.66 3.25 -20.79
CA ARG A 59 5.49 1.98 -20.11
C ARG A 59 6.59 1.73 -19.06
N PRO A 60 7.88 1.96 -19.36
CA PRO A 60 8.90 1.82 -18.33
C PRO A 60 8.68 2.72 -17.12
N ASP A 61 8.23 3.96 -17.33
CA ASP A 61 7.91 4.88 -16.24
C ASP A 61 6.75 4.35 -15.40
N PHE A 62 5.69 3.87 -16.05
CA PHE A 62 4.55 3.25 -15.37
C PHE A 62 5.01 2.08 -14.49
N LEU A 63 5.83 1.17 -15.05
CA LEU A 63 6.30 -0.01 -14.31
C LEU A 63 7.21 0.38 -13.15
N ALA A 64 8.08 1.36 -13.35
CA ALA A 64 8.95 1.84 -12.28
C ALA A 64 8.12 2.37 -11.11
N THR A 65 7.12 3.19 -11.40
CA THR A 65 6.27 3.80 -10.37
C THR A 65 5.39 2.76 -9.67
N MET A 66 4.83 1.81 -10.42
CA MET A 66 4.05 0.72 -9.81
C MET A 66 4.92 -0.20 -8.96
N SER A 67 6.20 -0.39 -9.34
CA SER A 67 7.15 -1.15 -8.52
C SER A 67 7.40 -0.48 -7.18
N ILE A 68 7.46 0.86 -7.15
CA ILE A 68 7.57 1.61 -5.90
C ILE A 68 6.32 1.38 -5.03
N ALA A 69 5.13 1.45 -5.64
CA ALA A 69 3.89 1.18 -4.91
C ALA A 69 3.90 -0.23 -4.29
N ALA A 70 4.35 -1.23 -5.04
CA ALA A 70 4.44 -2.60 -4.54
C ALA A 70 5.42 -2.70 -3.37
N LYS A 71 6.56 -2.05 -3.48
CA LYS A 71 7.56 -1.99 -2.40
C LYS A 71 6.97 -1.35 -1.14
N GLU A 72 6.27 -0.23 -1.29
CA GLU A 72 5.66 0.47 -0.16
C GLU A 72 4.55 -0.36 0.50
N SER A 73 3.84 -1.18 -0.28
CA SER A 73 2.83 -2.06 0.29
C SER A 73 3.46 -3.14 1.18
N ARG A 74 4.62 -3.68 0.79
CA ARG A 74 5.36 -4.64 1.61
C ARG A 74 5.90 -3.99 2.88
N GLU A 75 6.39 -2.75 2.78
CA GLU A 75 6.86 -2.02 3.96
C GLU A 75 5.71 -1.73 4.92
N THR A 76 4.55 -1.33 4.41
CA THR A 76 3.37 -1.09 5.25
C THR A 76 2.95 -2.36 5.98
N HIS A 77 2.97 -3.49 5.29
CA HIS A 77 2.68 -4.80 5.89
C HIS A 77 3.64 -5.09 7.05
N TYR A 78 4.91 -4.76 6.88
CA TYR A 78 5.92 -4.92 7.93
C TYR A 78 5.55 -4.10 9.19
N TRP A 79 5.21 -2.82 9.02
CA TRP A 79 4.84 -1.99 10.16
C TRP A 79 3.57 -2.50 10.85
N LEU A 80 2.59 -2.96 10.08
CA LEU A 80 1.37 -3.53 10.67
C LEU A 80 1.66 -4.80 11.47
N ARG A 81 2.57 -5.65 10.99
CA ARG A 81 2.98 -6.85 11.76
C ARG A 81 3.67 -6.47 13.06
N LEU A 82 4.54 -5.47 13.02
CA LEU A 82 5.21 -5.00 14.25
C LEU A 82 4.21 -4.48 15.26
N LEU A 83 3.22 -3.71 14.80
CA LEU A 83 2.17 -3.20 15.67
C LEU A 83 1.38 -4.35 16.31
N ARG A 84 0.99 -5.33 15.51
CA ARG A 84 0.25 -6.51 15.99
C ARG A 84 1.06 -7.28 17.02
N ASP A 85 2.30 -7.61 16.69
CA ASP A 85 3.13 -8.50 17.49
C ASP A 85 3.66 -7.82 18.76
N SER A 86 3.83 -6.49 18.73
CA SER A 86 4.16 -5.70 19.92
C SER A 86 2.94 -5.33 20.75
N LYS A 87 1.76 -5.76 20.33
CA LYS A 87 0.47 -5.45 21.00
C LYS A 87 0.23 -3.95 21.13
N THR A 88 0.57 -3.23 20.07
CA THR A 88 0.41 -1.76 20.01
C THR A 88 -0.74 -1.44 19.06
N GLY A 89 -1.83 -0.93 19.60
CA GLY A 89 -3.01 -0.59 18.81
C GLY A 89 -4.09 -1.67 18.85
N PRO A 90 -5.22 -1.43 18.17
CA PRO A 90 -6.39 -2.32 18.23
C PRO A 90 -6.16 -3.58 17.40
N LEU A 91 -6.13 -4.73 18.06
CA LEU A 91 -5.79 -6.01 17.43
C LEU A 91 -6.70 -6.38 16.26
N ALA A 92 -8.02 -6.21 16.41
CA ALA A 92 -8.96 -6.55 15.35
C ALA A 92 -8.77 -5.70 14.11
N GLU A 93 -8.52 -4.40 14.28
CA GLU A 93 -8.26 -3.48 13.19
C GLU A 93 -6.96 -3.83 12.48
N LEU A 94 -5.92 -4.15 13.25
CA LEU A 94 -4.62 -4.54 12.69
C LEU A 94 -4.73 -5.82 11.87
N ALA A 95 -5.46 -6.82 12.36
CA ALA A 95 -5.69 -8.07 11.63
C ALA A 95 -6.40 -7.82 10.30
N SER A 96 -7.43 -6.97 10.32
CA SER A 96 -8.18 -6.61 9.12
C SER A 96 -7.30 -5.87 8.11
N MET A 97 -6.51 -4.90 8.58
CA MET A 97 -5.62 -4.13 7.71
C MET A 97 -4.49 -4.98 7.13
N LEU A 98 -4.00 -5.97 7.88
CA LEU A 98 -3.02 -6.93 7.36
C LEU A 98 -3.58 -7.72 6.19
N GLY A 99 -4.84 -8.14 6.28
CA GLY A 99 -5.51 -8.83 5.17
C GLY A 99 -5.63 -7.94 3.94
N GLU A 100 -5.96 -6.67 4.12
CA GLU A 100 -6.02 -5.73 3.01
C GLU A 100 -4.64 -5.46 2.40
N ALA A 101 -3.63 -5.33 3.24
CA ALA A 101 -2.25 -5.13 2.76
C ALA A 101 -1.79 -6.34 1.94
N ASP A 102 -2.11 -7.56 2.36
CA ASP A 102 -1.80 -8.77 1.60
C ASP A 102 -2.44 -8.73 0.21
N GLU A 103 -3.69 -8.31 0.12
CA GLU A 103 -4.37 -8.20 -1.17
C GLU A 103 -3.73 -7.14 -2.07
N LEU A 104 -3.39 -5.99 -1.51
CA LEU A 104 -2.72 -4.94 -2.28
C LEU A 104 -1.36 -5.41 -2.79
N ILE A 105 -0.60 -6.13 -1.96
CA ILE A 105 0.69 -6.71 -2.38
C ILE A 105 0.49 -7.63 -3.57
N ARG A 106 -0.49 -8.53 -3.51
CA ARG A 106 -0.77 -9.45 -4.60
C ARG A 106 -1.16 -8.73 -5.88
N LEU A 107 -2.07 -7.75 -5.78
CA LEU A 107 -2.52 -6.99 -6.94
C LEU A 107 -1.38 -6.20 -7.59
N LEU A 108 -0.62 -5.47 -6.80
CA LEU A 108 0.48 -4.65 -7.31
C LEU A 108 1.60 -5.49 -7.89
N THR A 109 1.94 -6.59 -7.22
CA THR A 109 2.96 -7.53 -7.71
C THR A 109 2.53 -8.14 -9.05
N ALA A 110 1.27 -8.52 -9.18
CA ALA A 110 0.74 -9.09 -10.42
C ALA A 110 0.81 -8.08 -11.58
N ILE A 111 0.46 -6.82 -11.31
CA ILE A 111 0.53 -5.76 -12.32
C ILE A 111 1.95 -5.55 -12.81
N VAL A 112 2.90 -5.50 -11.89
CA VAL A 112 4.33 -5.31 -12.23
C VAL A 112 4.84 -6.49 -13.03
N LYS A 113 4.56 -7.71 -12.61
CA LYS A 113 4.99 -8.93 -13.33
C LYS A 113 4.40 -9.01 -14.72
N THR A 114 3.11 -8.73 -14.86
CA THR A 114 2.44 -8.73 -16.17
C THR A 114 3.07 -7.69 -17.09
N GLY A 115 3.32 -6.50 -16.58
CA GLY A 115 3.96 -5.44 -17.35
C GLY A 115 5.38 -5.79 -17.78
N GLN A 116 6.15 -6.42 -16.89
CA GLN A 116 7.50 -6.87 -17.20
C GLN A 116 7.52 -7.94 -18.30
N ARG A 117 6.60 -8.90 -18.25
CA ARG A 117 6.47 -9.93 -19.29
C ARG A 117 6.16 -9.30 -20.64
N SER A 118 5.22 -8.37 -20.69
CA SER A 118 4.87 -7.67 -21.92
C SER A 118 6.04 -6.89 -22.48
N ALA A 119 6.85 -6.26 -21.62
CA ALA A 119 8.03 -5.53 -22.02
C ALA A 119 9.12 -6.46 -22.58
N SER A 120 9.18 -7.70 -22.11
CA SER A 120 10.18 -8.69 -22.52
C SER A 120 9.83 -9.40 -23.83
N SER A 121 8.57 -9.36 -24.22
CA SER A 121 8.11 -9.99 -25.45
C SER A 121 8.16 -9.03 -26.63
#